data_add94cf0848b6d5b4b45899dded166ae
#
_entry.id   add94cf0848b6d5b4b45899dded166ae
#
_cell.length_a   1.000
_cell.length_b   1.000
_cell.length_c   1.000
_cell.angle_alpha   90.00
_cell.angle_beta   90.00
_cell.angle_gamma   90.00
#
_symmetry.space_group_name_H-M   'P 1'
#
loop_
_entity.id
_entity.type
_entity.pdbx_description
1 polymer ?
#
loop_
_entity_poly.entity_id
_entity_poly.type
_entity_poly.pdbx_seq_one_letter_code
_entity_poly.pdbx_strand_id
1 'polypeptide(L)'
;STIVGWKEDLNMGFLCPVPAQESAAKYLKRTAARFDGKITVTGHSKGGNLAVFSSAFCGNDAQNRIKNVFNCDGPGFDERVLKTDGYQSVAQRITTLVPQSSVVGMLLNHEEKYTIVHSNRTGLTQHDIYSWEVGRDSFLHLDTVTSSSRFVDKTLKNWMGEMTPAQRESFTDAIFTVIDGADVSTLHELGDNWFQSTKGMLKSIKGLDEPTRKAVTHTLMLLAKSTGSGLFRMLRQTG
;
A
#
# COMPACT_ATOMS: atom_id res chain seq x y z
N SER A 1 -6.65 0.97 10.05
CA SER A 1 -5.27 0.44 10.23
C SER A 1 -4.54 1.35 11.20
N THR A 2 -3.73 0.77 12.09
CA THR A 2 -2.88 1.53 13.02
C THR A 2 -1.65 2.09 12.29
N ILE A 3 -1.05 3.15 12.81
CA ILE A 3 0.19 3.75 12.28
C ILE A 3 1.32 2.70 12.24
N VAL A 4 1.41 1.85 13.28
CA VAL A 4 2.39 0.74 13.32
C VAL A 4 2.20 -0.23 12.15
N GLY A 5 0.95 -0.53 11.78
CA GLY A 5 0.64 -1.35 10.61
C GLY A 5 1.12 -0.71 9.30
N TRP A 6 0.96 0.59 9.14
CA TRP A 6 1.42 1.34 7.98
C TRP A 6 2.95 1.40 7.87
N LYS A 7 3.67 1.48 9.01
CA LYS A 7 5.14 1.40 9.01
C LYS A 7 5.61 0.08 8.40
N GLU A 8 5.01 -1.03 8.81
CA GLU A 8 5.32 -2.34 8.23
C GLU A 8 4.97 -2.42 6.74
N ASP A 9 3.91 -1.72 6.29
CA ASP A 9 3.52 -1.66 4.88
C ASP A 9 4.58 -0.96 4.02
N LEU A 10 5.12 0.15 4.48
CA LEU A 10 6.22 0.83 3.80
C LEU A 10 7.53 0.02 3.87
N ASN A 11 7.76 -0.69 4.96
CA ASN A 11 8.91 -1.58 5.10
C ASN A 11 8.90 -2.72 4.08
N MET A 12 7.74 -3.15 3.57
CA MET A 12 7.64 -4.14 2.50
C MET A 12 8.39 -3.72 1.21
N GLY A 13 8.65 -2.43 1.03
CA GLY A 13 9.41 -1.92 -0.11
C GLY A 13 10.91 -2.25 -0.09
N PHE A 14 11.46 -2.66 1.06
CA PHE A 14 12.88 -2.97 1.20
C PHE A 14 13.17 -4.17 2.11
N LEU A 15 12.25 -4.54 3.01
CA LEU A 15 12.30 -5.76 3.81
C LEU A 15 11.32 -6.77 3.25
N CYS A 16 11.81 -7.93 2.87
CA CYS A 16 10.97 -9.03 2.42
C CYS A 16 11.67 -10.36 2.75
N PRO A 17 11.00 -11.25 3.50
CA PRO A 17 9.67 -11.07 4.08
C PRO A 17 9.65 -10.19 5.34
N VAL A 18 8.54 -9.48 5.57
CA VAL A 18 8.23 -8.87 6.87
C VAL A 18 7.54 -9.89 7.79
N PRO A 19 7.58 -9.70 9.12
CA PRO A 19 6.99 -10.67 10.07
C PRO A 19 5.52 -11.02 9.80
N ALA A 20 4.71 -10.05 9.36
CA ALA A 20 3.30 -10.29 9.01
C ALA A 20 3.16 -11.21 7.79
N GLN A 21 4.02 -11.10 6.78
CA GLN A 21 4.02 -11.96 5.60
C GLN A 21 4.32 -13.41 5.99
N GLU A 22 5.36 -13.63 6.80
CA GLU A 22 5.67 -14.97 7.30
C GLU A 22 4.53 -15.57 8.13
N SER A 23 3.93 -14.74 8.99
CA SER A 23 2.80 -15.17 9.83
C SER A 23 1.60 -15.56 8.98
N ALA A 24 1.30 -14.79 7.93
CA ALA A 24 0.22 -15.08 6.99
C ALA A 24 0.45 -16.39 6.23
N ALA A 25 1.68 -16.63 5.75
CA ALA A 25 2.03 -17.88 5.07
C ALA A 25 1.90 -19.10 5.99
N LYS A 26 2.39 -18.99 7.24
CA LYS A 26 2.25 -20.02 8.26
C LYS A 26 0.78 -20.27 8.61
N TYR A 27 -0.02 -19.20 8.74
CA TYR A 27 -1.46 -19.31 9.01
C TYR A 27 -2.19 -20.04 7.88
N LEU A 28 -1.98 -19.66 6.63
CA LEU A 28 -2.62 -20.28 5.48
C LEU A 28 -2.24 -21.76 5.36
N LYS A 29 -0.96 -22.10 5.52
CA LYS A 29 -0.49 -23.49 5.54
C LYS A 29 -1.19 -24.33 6.63
N ARG A 30 -1.28 -23.81 7.84
CA ARG A 30 -1.94 -24.50 8.97
C ARG A 30 -3.44 -24.66 8.77
N THR A 31 -4.09 -23.63 8.20
CA THR A 31 -5.52 -23.65 7.91
C THR A 31 -5.82 -24.66 6.80
N ALA A 32 -5.04 -24.65 5.73
CA ALA A 32 -5.17 -25.62 4.65
C ALA A 32 -5.00 -27.06 5.11
N ALA A 33 -4.14 -27.33 6.10
CA ALA A 33 -3.98 -28.67 6.66
C ALA A 33 -5.18 -29.15 7.50
N ARG A 34 -6.09 -28.24 7.90
CA ARG A 34 -7.25 -28.59 8.76
C ARG A 34 -8.56 -28.72 7.98
N PHE A 35 -8.64 -28.12 6.81
CA PHE A 35 -9.85 -28.07 6.01
C PHE A 35 -9.56 -28.55 4.59
N ASP A 36 -10.42 -29.42 4.07
CA ASP A 36 -10.35 -29.87 2.69
C ASP A 36 -11.03 -28.90 1.73
N GLY A 37 -10.77 -29.08 0.44
CA GLY A 37 -11.42 -28.33 -0.63
C GLY A 37 -10.59 -27.17 -1.20
N LYS A 38 -11.21 -26.41 -2.09
CA LYS A 38 -10.60 -25.26 -2.77
C LYS A 38 -10.54 -24.07 -1.84
N ILE A 39 -9.50 -23.26 -1.98
CA ILE A 39 -9.23 -22.08 -1.15
C ILE A 39 -9.33 -20.84 -2.01
N THR A 40 -10.01 -19.81 -1.52
CA THR A 40 -9.93 -18.45 -1.99
C THR A 40 -9.29 -17.59 -0.89
N VAL A 41 -8.26 -16.83 -1.27
CA VAL A 41 -7.55 -15.94 -0.34
C VAL A 41 -7.85 -14.51 -0.76
N THR A 42 -8.19 -13.65 0.19
CA THR A 42 -8.51 -12.25 -0.11
C THR A 42 -8.00 -11.34 0.98
N GLY A 43 -7.70 -10.11 0.62
CA GLY A 43 -7.35 -9.08 1.57
C GLY A 43 -7.41 -7.68 0.97
N HIS A 44 -7.56 -6.69 1.84
CA HIS A 44 -7.57 -5.27 1.50
C HIS A 44 -6.33 -4.59 2.06
N SER A 45 -5.76 -3.66 1.34
CA SER A 45 -4.59 -2.90 1.76
C SER A 45 -3.40 -3.84 2.06
N LYS A 46 -2.74 -3.70 3.21
CA LYS A 46 -1.76 -4.67 3.70
C LYS A 46 -2.24 -6.12 3.60
N GLY A 47 -3.51 -6.37 3.95
CA GLY A 47 -4.11 -7.70 3.82
C GLY A 47 -4.12 -8.24 2.40
N GLY A 48 -4.19 -7.37 1.38
CA GLY A 48 -4.08 -7.72 -0.04
C GLY A 48 -2.68 -8.25 -0.37
N ASN A 49 -1.63 -7.54 0.07
CA ASN A 49 -0.25 -8.02 -0.06
C ASN A 49 -0.05 -9.34 0.69
N LEU A 50 -0.54 -9.45 1.93
CA LEU A 50 -0.45 -10.69 2.73
C LEU A 50 -1.19 -11.86 2.08
N ALA A 51 -2.33 -11.60 1.41
CA ALA A 51 -3.08 -12.63 0.68
C ALA A 51 -2.26 -13.21 -0.47
N VAL A 52 -1.60 -12.35 -1.25
CA VAL A 52 -0.72 -12.78 -2.35
C VAL A 52 0.51 -13.49 -1.79
N PHE A 53 1.22 -12.88 -0.83
CA PHE A 53 2.43 -13.47 -0.25
C PHE A 53 2.16 -14.84 0.38
N SER A 54 1.12 -14.95 1.19
CA SER A 54 0.78 -16.24 1.82
C SER A 54 0.43 -17.31 0.79
N SER A 55 -0.25 -16.93 -0.29
CA SER A 55 -0.57 -17.84 -1.39
C SER A 55 0.67 -18.34 -2.12
N ALA A 56 1.69 -17.48 -2.29
CA ALA A 56 2.95 -17.85 -2.91
C ALA A 56 3.82 -18.77 -2.02
N PHE A 57 3.73 -18.61 -0.69
CA PHE A 57 4.69 -19.24 0.24
C PHE A 57 4.08 -20.18 1.29
N CYS A 58 2.80 -20.58 1.14
CA CYS A 58 2.16 -21.53 2.06
C CYS A 58 2.58 -23.01 1.89
N GLY A 59 3.39 -23.29 0.89
CA GLY A 59 3.81 -24.65 0.51
C GLY A 59 2.89 -25.30 -0.54
N ASN A 60 3.45 -26.22 -1.31
CA ASN A 60 2.83 -26.77 -2.52
C ASN A 60 1.44 -27.39 -2.29
N ASP A 61 1.25 -28.14 -1.21
CA ASP A 61 -0.03 -28.80 -0.92
C ASP A 61 -1.17 -27.79 -0.74
N ALA A 62 -0.93 -26.73 0.02
CA ALA A 62 -1.90 -25.65 0.19
C ALA A 62 -2.05 -24.83 -1.09
N GLN A 63 -0.94 -24.50 -1.76
CA GLN A 63 -0.91 -23.69 -2.97
C GLN A 63 -1.69 -24.31 -4.13
N ASN A 64 -1.61 -25.63 -4.32
CA ASN A 64 -2.35 -26.37 -5.36
C ASN A 64 -3.87 -26.30 -5.17
N ARG A 65 -4.34 -26.03 -3.96
CA ARG A 65 -5.76 -25.91 -3.63
C ARG A 65 -6.29 -24.48 -3.76
N ILE A 66 -5.41 -23.49 -3.90
CA ILE A 66 -5.80 -22.09 -4.07
C ILE A 66 -6.41 -21.92 -5.46
N LYS A 67 -7.66 -21.47 -5.50
CA LYS A 67 -8.40 -21.20 -6.75
C LYS A 67 -8.24 -19.75 -7.19
N ASN A 68 -8.44 -18.83 -6.24
CA ASN A 68 -8.38 -17.40 -6.51
C ASN A 68 -7.65 -16.67 -5.37
N VAL A 69 -6.95 -15.61 -5.72
CA VAL A 69 -6.33 -14.67 -4.78
C VAL A 69 -6.79 -13.26 -5.15
N PHE A 70 -7.47 -12.57 -4.24
CA PHE A 70 -7.92 -11.20 -4.46
C PHE A 70 -7.06 -10.24 -3.63
N ASN A 71 -6.37 -9.35 -4.33
CA ASN A 71 -5.64 -8.24 -3.76
C ASN A 71 -6.45 -6.95 -3.98
N CYS A 72 -7.09 -6.44 -2.93
CA CYS A 72 -7.88 -5.22 -3.01
C CYS A 72 -7.03 -4.04 -2.53
N ASP A 73 -6.48 -3.27 -3.46
CA ASP A 73 -5.68 -2.05 -3.25
C ASP A 73 -4.52 -2.25 -2.25
N GLY A 74 -3.91 -3.45 -2.27
CA GLY A 74 -2.71 -3.74 -1.52
C GLY A 74 -1.45 -3.43 -2.33
N PRO A 75 -0.34 -3.06 -1.70
CA PRO A 75 0.93 -2.80 -2.38
C PRO A 75 1.46 -4.09 -3.04
N GLY A 76 2.22 -3.90 -4.11
CA GLY A 76 2.92 -4.97 -4.82
C GLY A 76 4.13 -5.51 -4.05
N PHE A 77 5.12 -5.98 -4.78
CA PHE A 77 6.29 -6.67 -4.22
C PHE A 77 7.60 -6.15 -4.80
N ASP A 78 8.69 -6.43 -4.08
CA ASP A 78 10.04 -6.35 -4.63
C ASP A 78 10.21 -7.37 -5.77
N GLU A 79 10.99 -7.03 -6.79
CA GLU A 79 11.25 -7.92 -7.94
C GLU A 79 11.77 -9.30 -7.55
N ARG A 80 12.48 -9.41 -6.42
CA ARG A 80 12.98 -10.69 -5.91
C ARG A 80 11.86 -11.65 -5.58
N VAL A 81 10.74 -11.14 -5.02
CA VAL A 81 9.54 -11.95 -4.73
C VAL A 81 8.85 -12.37 -6.02
N LEU A 82 8.67 -11.44 -6.95
CA LEU A 82 8.01 -11.71 -8.23
C LEU A 82 8.70 -12.82 -9.03
N LYS A 83 10.03 -12.90 -8.95
CA LYS A 83 10.84 -13.91 -9.65
C LYS A 83 10.89 -15.29 -8.96
N THR A 84 10.23 -15.48 -7.80
CA THR A 84 10.21 -16.78 -7.12
C THR A 84 9.25 -17.76 -7.79
N ASP A 85 9.58 -19.04 -7.79
CA ASP A 85 8.68 -20.10 -8.28
C ASP A 85 7.34 -20.11 -7.54
N GLY A 86 7.36 -19.81 -6.24
CA GLY A 86 6.16 -19.70 -5.42
C GLY A 86 5.19 -18.64 -5.93
N TYR A 87 5.68 -17.43 -6.24
CA TYR A 87 4.86 -16.36 -6.81
C TYR A 87 4.37 -16.72 -8.22
N GLN A 88 5.27 -17.17 -9.10
CA GLN A 88 4.95 -17.53 -10.48
C GLN A 88 3.88 -18.62 -10.55
N SER A 89 3.91 -19.57 -9.61
CA SER A 89 2.90 -20.63 -9.53
C SER A 89 1.49 -20.14 -9.21
N VAL A 90 1.33 -18.97 -8.58
CA VAL A 90 0.01 -18.39 -8.25
C VAL A 90 -0.36 -17.18 -9.10
N ALA A 91 0.56 -16.59 -9.84
CA ALA A 91 0.40 -15.32 -10.57
C ALA A 91 -0.88 -15.28 -11.42
N GLN A 92 -1.18 -16.35 -12.16
CA GLN A 92 -2.40 -16.47 -13.00
C GLN A 92 -3.71 -16.55 -12.20
N ARG A 93 -3.64 -16.73 -10.88
CA ARG A 93 -4.80 -16.82 -9.99
C ARG A 93 -5.01 -15.56 -9.17
N ILE A 94 -4.12 -14.57 -9.33
CA ILE A 94 -4.19 -13.28 -8.65
C ILE A 94 -5.08 -12.34 -9.46
N THR A 95 -6.03 -11.71 -8.78
CA THR A 95 -6.83 -10.60 -9.28
C THR A 95 -6.59 -9.40 -8.36
N THR A 96 -5.91 -8.39 -8.89
CA THR A 96 -5.65 -7.14 -8.19
C THR A 96 -6.69 -6.10 -8.62
N LEU A 97 -7.41 -5.55 -7.64
CA LEU A 97 -8.41 -4.50 -7.81
C LEU A 97 -7.87 -3.21 -7.21
N VAL A 98 -7.92 -2.12 -7.97
CA VAL A 98 -7.46 -0.79 -7.50
C VAL A 98 -8.49 0.28 -7.84
N PRO A 99 -8.77 1.26 -6.97
CA PRO A 99 -9.65 2.37 -7.33
C PRO A 99 -8.95 3.31 -8.34
N GLN A 100 -9.74 4.12 -9.04
CA GLN A 100 -9.25 4.97 -10.14
C GLN A 100 -8.16 5.97 -9.74
N SER A 101 -8.06 6.34 -8.48
CA SER A 101 -7.00 7.21 -7.95
C SER A 101 -6.17 6.52 -6.88
N SER A 102 -5.95 5.20 -7.04
CA SER A 102 -5.14 4.43 -6.10
C SER A 102 -3.75 5.04 -5.96
N VAL A 103 -3.29 5.05 -4.73
CA VAL A 103 -1.89 5.35 -4.35
C VAL A 103 -1.27 4.11 -3.73
N VAL A 104 -1.95 3.47 -2.78
CA VAL A 104 -1.44 2.29 -2.04
C VAL A 104 -1.25 1.10 -2.96
N GLY A 105 -2.27 0.74 -3.75
CA GLY A 105 -2.22 -0.38 -4.68
C GLY A 105 -1.28 -0.16 -5.87
N MET A 106 -0.78 1.06 -6.06
CA MET A 106 0.23 1.37 -7.08
C MET A 106 1.66 1.34 -6.53
N LEU A 107 1.83 1.18 -5.22
CA LEU A 107 3.17 1.07 -4.62
C LEU A 107 3.82 -0.27 -4.97
N LEU A 108 5.13 -0.24 -5.20
CA LEU A 108 5.95 -1.41 -5.59
C LEU A 108 5.55 -2.00 -6.95
N ASN A 109 5.96 -3.23 -7.22
CA ASN A 109 5.77 -3.86 -8.52
C ASN A 109 4.66 -4.90 -8.46
N HIS A 110 3.84 -4.92 -9.50
CA HIS A 110 2.84 -5.94 -9.79
C HIS A 110 3.20 -6.58 -11.13
N GLU A 111 3.14 -7.89 -11.22
CA GLU A 111 3.31 -8.60 -12.49
C GLU A 111 1.96 -8.92 -13.12
N GLU A 112 0.95 -9.15 -12.26
CA GLU A 112 -0.42 -9.35 -12.68
C GLU A 112 -1.09 -8.07 -13.18
N LYS A 113 -2.05 -8.21 -14.10
CA LYS A 113 -2.89 -7.09 -14.52
C LYS A 113 -3.86 -6.72 -13.41
N TYR A 114 -3.93 -5.42 -13.09
CA TYR A 114 -4.94 -4.91 -12.18
C TYR A 114 -6.21 -4.49 -12.91
N THR A 115 -7.34 -4.66 -12.24
CA THR A 115 -8.66 -4.18 -12.66
C THR A 115 -8.98 -2.90 -11.90
N ILE A 116 -9.36 -1.85 -12.63
CA ILE A 116 -9.66 -0.56 -12.03
C ILE A 116 -11.14 -0.53 -11.67
N VAL A 117 -11.45 -0.22 -10.42
CA VAL A 117 -12.82 -0.09 -9.90
C VAL A 117 -13.19 1.36 -9.66
N HIS A 118 -14.47 1.69 -9.88
CA HIS A 118 -14.99 3.01 -9.59
C HIS A 118 -15.23 3.18 -8.09
N SER A 119 -14.72 4.27 -7.51
CA SER A 119 -15.03 4.71 -6.17
C SER A 119 -15.74 6.05 -6.20
N ASN A 120 -16.75 6.24 -5.35
CA ASN A 120 -17.49 7.49 -5.21
C ASN A 120 -16.76 8.54 -4.38
N ARG A 121 -15.56 8.22 -3.87
CA ARG A 121 -14.67 9.16 -3.15
C ARG A 121 -13.52 9.65 -4.05
N THR A 122 -12.67 10.49 -3.52
CA THR A 122 -11.55 11.10 -4.25
C THR A 122 -10.22 10.94 -3.50
N GLY A 123 -9.11 10.90 -4.24
CA GLY A 123 -7.76 10.84 -3.68
C GLY A 123 -7.56 9.63 -2.75
N LEU A 124 -6.86 9.82 -1.64
CA LEU A 124 -6.56 8.75 -0.68
C LEU A 124 -7.80 8.12 -0.03
N THR A 125 -8.93 8.83 0.05
CA THR A 125 -10.15 8.28 0.64
C THR A 125 -10.78 7.17 -0.21
N GLN A 126 -10.37 7.02 -1.48
CA GLN A 126 -10.74 5.89 -2.32
C GLN A 126 -10.14 4.55 -1.88
N HIS A 127 -9.12 4.60 -1.02
CA HIS A 127 -8.56 3.39 -0.42
C HIS A 127 -9.56 2.65 0.47
N ASP A 128 -10.59 3.33 0.95
CA ASP A 128 -11.70 2.69 1.67
C ASP A 128 -12.53 1.84 0.70
N ILE A 129 -12.46 0.52 0.83
CA ILE A 129 -13.15 -0.44 -0.03
C ILE A 129 -14.69 -0.24 -0.01
N TYR A 130 -15.25 0.31 1.07
CA TYR A 130 -16.70 0.60 1.16
C TYR A 130 -17.13 1.78 0.30
N SER A 131 -16.19 2.52 -0.27
CA SER A 131 -16.47 3.57 -1.26
C SER A 131 -16.53 3.04 -2.71
N TRP A 132 -16.21 1.76 -2.92
CA TRP A 132 -16.19 1.16 -4.25
C TRP A 132 -17.59 0.80 -4.70
N GLU A 133 -17.97 1.27 -5.86
CA GLU A 133 -19.32 1.07 -6.37
C GLU A 133 -19.50 -0.35 -6.90
N VAL A 134 -20.61 -0.96 -6.48
CA VAL A 134 -21.00 -2.33 -6.82
C VAL A 134 -22.15 -2.29 -7.82
N GLY A 135 -22.00 -2.97 -8.93
CA GLY A 135 -23.06 -3.23 -9.88
C GLY A 135 -23.91 -4.42 -9.43
N ARG A 136 -24.52 -5.10 -10.39
CA ARG A 136 -25.42 -6.23 -10.12
C ARG A 136 -24.66 -7.44 -9.52
N ASP A 137 -23.46 -7.73 -10.05
CA ASP A 137 -22.70 -8.96 -9.77
C ASP A 137 -21.17 -8.73 -9.66
N SER A 138 -20.73 -7.48 -9.84
CA SER A 138 -19.32 -7.09 -9.81
C SER A 138 -19.16 -5.64 -9.39
N PHE A 139 -17.94 -5.21 -9.08
CA PHE A 139 -17.62 -3.79 -9.00
C PHE A 139 -17.80 -3.10 -10.34
N LEU A 140 -18.13 -1.81 -10.34
CA LEU A 140 -18.11 -1.01 -11.57
C LEU A 140 -16.65 -0.80 -12.01
N HIS A 141 -16.33 -1.25 -13.21
CA HIS A 141 -14.98 -1.21 -13.76
C HIS A 141 -14.75 0.06 -14.59
N LEU A 142 -13.51 0.53 -14.60
CA LEU A 142 -13.03 1.63 -15.42
C LEU A 142 -11.85 1.16 -16.27
N ASP A 143 -11.69 1.77 -17.44
CA ASP A 143 -10.62 1.41 -18.39
C ASP A 143 -9.25 1.95 -17.95
N THR A 144 -9.20 3.07 -17.22
CA THR A 144 -7.94 3.73 -16.85
C THR A 144 -7.99 4.35 -15.46
N VAL A 145 -6.83 4.34 -14.79
CA VAL A 145 -6.59 5.17 -13.60
C VAL A 145 -6.50 6.64 -13.97
N THR A 146 -6.77 7.53 -13.01
CA THR A 146 -6.65 8.98 -13.22
C THR A 146 -5.22 9.41 -13.58
N SER A 147 -5.09 10.56 -14.25
CA SER A 147 -3.79 11.12 -14.60
C SER A 147 -2.95 11.43 -13.35
N SER A 148 -3.60 11.84 -12.25
CA SER A 148 -2.94 12.08 -10.96
C SER A 148 -2.38 10.78 -10.36
N SER A 149 -3.12 9.67 -10.43
CA SER A 149 -2.63 8.36 -9.95
C SER A 149 -1.41 7.90 -10.74
N ARG A 150 -1.44 7.99 -12.07
CA ARG A 150 -0.27 7.67 -12.92
C ARG A 150 0.94 8.54 -12.63
N PHE A 151 0.72 9.83 -12.37
CA PHE A 151 1.81 10.74 -12.03
C PHE A 151 2.44 10.40 -10.68
N VAL A 152 1.64 10.13 -9.66
CA VAL A 152 2.12 9.72 -8.33
C VAL A 152 2.87 8.40 -8.40
N ASP A 153 2.31 7.39 -9.06
CA ASP A 153 2.95 6.08 -9.26
C ASP A 153 4.33 6.22 -9.94
N LYS A 154 4.38 6.90 -11.08
CA LYS A 154 5.64 7.11 -11.81
C LYS A 154 6.68 7.86 -10.97
N THR A 155 6.26 8.88 -10.24
CA THR A 155 7.17 9.70 -9.42
C THR A 155 7.70 8.90 -8.23
N LEU A 156 6.83 8.17 -7.53
CA LEU A 156 7.24 7.33 -6.40
C LEU A 156 8.14 6.17 -6.84
N LYS A 157 7.82 5.48 -7.94
CA LYS A 157 8.65 4.38 -8.47
C LYS A 157 10.04 4.87 -8.90
N ASN A 158 10.10 5.96 -9.64
CA ASN A 158 11.40 6.52 -10.07
C ASN A 158 12.24 6.90 -8.85
N TRP A 159 11.64 7.62 -7.92
CA TRP A 159 12.34 8.10 -6.75
C TRP A 159 12.76 6.98 -5.79
N MET A 160 11.89 6.01 -5.53
CA MET A 160 12.25 4.83 -4.73
C MET A 160 13.31 3.97 -5.43
N GLY A 161 13.29 3.92 -6.77
CA GLY A 161 14.29 3.21 -7.57
C GLY A 161 15.70 3.80 -7.46
N GLU A 162 15.82 5.11 -7.26
CA GLU A 162 17.08 5.83 -7.07
C GLU A 162 17.67 5.70 -5.65
N MET A 163 16.86 5.24 -4.68
CA MET A 163 17.30 5.09 -3.30
C MET A 163 17.99 3.75 -3.04
N THR A 164 19.06 3.78 -2.26
CA THR A 164 19.62 2.59 -1.63
C THR A 164 18.65 2.01 -0.60
N PRO A 165 18.77 0.72 -0.22
CA PRO A 165 17.94 0.14 0.84
C PRO A 165 17.99 0.93 2.16
N ALA A 166 19.17 1.39 2.59
CA ALA A 166 19.33 2.20 3.79
C ALA A 166 18.62 3.56 3.70
N GLN A 167 18.64 4.19 2.52
CA GLN A 167 17.91 5.44 2.29
C GLN A 167 16.40 5.26 2.33
N ARG A 168 15.88 4.14 1.80
CA ARG A 168 14.44 3.80 1.87
C ARG A 168 14.01 3.59 3.32
N GLU A 169 14.82 2.89 4.12
CA GLU A 169 14.58 2.70 5.56
C GLU A 169 14.53 4.03 6.29
N SER A 170 15.57 4.86 6.14
CA SER A 170 15.63 6.19 6.75
C SER A 170 14.45 7.08 6.35
N PHE A 171 14.04 7.03 5.10
CA PHE A 171 12.89 7.77 4.60
C PHE A 171 11.58 7.26 5.24
N THR A 172 11.40 5.94 5.32
CA THR A 172 10.24 5.34 5.98
C THR A 172 10.15 5.75 7.44
N ASP A 173 11.27 5.64 8.18
CA ASP A 173 11.33 6.05 9.58
C ASP A 173 11.05 7.55 9.76
N ALA A 174 11.53 8.39 8.84
CA ALA A 174 11.26 9.82 8.87
C ALA A 174 9.78 10.14 8.62
N ILE A 175 9.12 9.49 7.66
CA ILE A 175 7.67 9.65 7.43
C ILE A 175 6.90 9.28 8.71
N PHE A 176 7.24 8.14 9.35
CA PHE A 176 6.55 7.74 10.57
C PHE A 176 6.82 8.66 11.74
N THR A 177 8.04 9.17 11.88
CA THR A 177 8.36 10.20 12.87
C THR A 177 7.50 11.45 12.69
N VAL A 178 7.25 11.85 11.44
CA VAL A 178 6.37 12.99 11.12
C VAL A 178 4.91 12.68 11.45
N ILE A 179 4.44 11.47 11.14
CA ILE A 179 3.06 11.04 11.42
C ILE A 179 2.84 10.85 12.93
N ASP A 180 3.79 10.26 13.64
CA ASP A 180 3.75 10.12 15.11
C ASP A 180 3.73 11.50 15.80
N GLY A 181 4.45 12.48 15.25
CA GLY A 181 4.40 13.86 15.71
C GLY A 181 3.02 14.53 15.56
N ALA A 182 2.09 13.93 14.82
CA ALA A 182 0.72 14.38 14.70
C ALA A 182 -0.18 13.95 15.88
N ASP A 183 0.32 13.11 16.79
CA ASP A 183 -0.40 12.56 17.94
C ASP A 183 -1.75 11.91 17.57
N VAL A 184 -1.75 11.13 16.49
CA VAL A 184 -2.93 10.40 16.01
C VAL A 184 -2.60 8.91 15.87
N SER A 185 -3.58 8.06 16.14
CA SER A 185 -3.41 6.60 16.09
C SER A 185 -3.83 5.99 14.75
N THR A 186 -4.60 6.73 13.96
CA THR A 186 -5.12 6.29 12.66
C THR A 186 -5.07 7.40 11.61
N LEU A 187 -5.01 7.02 10.31
CA LEU A 187 -5.09 7.98 9.21
C LEU A 187 -6.44 8.72 9.15
N HIS A 188 -7.50 8.14 9.69
CA HIS A 188 -8.81 8.78 9.76
C HIS A 188 -8.76 9.96 10.75
N GLU A 189 -8.20 9.76 11.92
CA GLU A 189 -7.96 10.82 12.92
C GLU A 189 -7.04 11.92 12.38
N LEU A 190 -6.05 11.56 11.55
CA LEU A 190 -5.19 12.53 10.87
C LEU A 190 -6.00 13.47 9.95
N GLY A 191 -7.03 12.94 9.27
CA GLY A 191 -7.93 13.73 8.43
C GLY A 191 -8.86 14.65 9.24
N ASP A 192 -9.41 14.14 10.34
CA ASP A 192 -10.41 14.84 11.15
C ASP A 192 -9.80 15.92 12.05
N ASN A 193 -8.59 15.67 12.59
CA ASN A 193 -7.89 16.58 13.52
C ASN A 193 -6.72 17.32 12.84
N TRP A 194 -6.79 17.53 11.56
CA TRP A 194 -5.73 18.09 10.72
C TRP A 194 -5.02 19.34 11.32
N PHE A 195 -5.77 20.32 11.81
CA PHE A 195 -5.21 21.58 12.33
C PHE A 195 -4.36 21.40 13.61
N GLN A 196 -4.71 20.48 14.47
CA GLN A 196 -3.95 20.21 15.70
C GLN A 196 -2.69 19.38 15.41
N SER A 197 -2.81 18.42 14.52
CA SER A 197 -1.71 17.52 14.08
C SER A 197 -0.58 18.25 13.35
N THR A 198 -0.91 19.37 12.69
CA THR A 198 0.02 20.14 11.83
C THR A 198 1.23 20.67 12.57
N LYS A 199 1.09 21.17 13.80
CA LYS A 199 2.21 21.73 14.57
C LYS A 199 3.25 20.66 14.93
N GLY A 200 2.80 19.48 15.34
CA GLY A 200 3.67 18.34 15.64
C GLY A 200 4.42 17.86 14.40
N MET A 201 3.70 17.68 13.29
CA MET A 201 4.31 17.29 12.01
C MET A 201 5.38 18.28 11.54
N LEU A 202 5.11 19.59 11.57
CA LEU A 202 6.08 20.62 11.20
C LEU A 202 7.32 20.62 12.07
N LYS A 203 7.17 20.37 13.38
CA LYS A 203 8.30 20.25 14.31
C LYS A 203 9.16 19.03 13.96
N SER A 204 8.53 17.89 13.67
CA SER A 204 9.22 16.66 13.28
C SER A 204 9.96 16.82 11.95
N ILE A 205 9.33 17.44 10.94
CA ILE A 205 9.97 17.72 9.64
C ILE A 205 11.20 18.62 9.81
N LYS A 206 11.13 19.64 10.66
CA LYS A 206 12.27 20.55 10.93
C LYS A 206 13.44 19.85 11.63
N GLY A 207 13.17 18.77 12.37
CA GLY A 207 14.21 17.97 13.04
C GLY A 207 14.98 17.01 12.14
N LEU A 208 14.54 16.81 10.89
CA LEU A 208 15.19 15.93 9.92
C LEU A 208 16.41 16.62 9.27
N ASP A 209 17.40 15.82 8.87
CA ASP A 209 18.50 16.27 8.01
C ASP A 209 17.96 16.78 6.65
N GLU A 210 18.71 17.62 5.97
CA GLU A 210 18.22 18.33 4.78
C GLU A 210 17.77 17.40 3.64
N PRO A 211 18.53 16.34 3.24
CA PRO A 211 18.09 15.41 2.20
C PRO A 211 16.78 14.69 2.56
N THR A 212 16.70 14.15 3.78
CA THR A 212 15.50 13.43 4.26
C THR A 212 14.30 14.38 4.36
N ARG A 213 14.50 15.60 4.86
CA ARG A 213 13.46 16.62 4.93
C ARG A 213 12.88 16.96 3.55
N LYS A 214 13.73 17.19 2.56
CA LYS A 214 13.30 17.45 1.17
C LYS A 214 12.48 16.28 0.63
N ALA A 215 12.93 15.07 0.84
CA ALA A 215 12.27 13.85 0.39
C ALA A 215 10.89 13.68 1.03
N VAL A 216 10.80 13.77 2.35
CA VAL A 216 9.54 13.66 3.12
C VAL A 216 8.58 14.76 2.71
N THR A 217 9.04 16.02 2.63
CA THR A 217 8.20 17.15 2.24
C THR A 217 7.66 16.97 0.81
N HIS A 218 8.50 16.51 -0.12
CA HIS A 218 8.08 16.24 -1.50
C HIS A 218 7.00 15.16 -1.56
N THR A 219 7.19 14.04 -0.85
CA THR A 219 6.20 12.95 -0.79
C THR A 219 4.88 13.42 -0.19
N LEU A 220 4.92 14.15 0.91
CA LEU A 220 3.72 14.71 1.54
C LEU A 220 3.00 15.70 0.61
N MET A 221 3.74 16.51 -0.15
CA MET A 221 3.16 17.39 -1.18
C MET A 221 2.49 16.60 -2.32
N LEU A 222 3.10 15.51 -2.79
CA LEU A 222 2.50 14.66 -3.82
C LEU A 222 1.19 14.03 -3.32
N LEU A 223 1.20 13.48 -2.10
CA LEU A 223 0.01 12.92 -1.45
C LEU A 223 -1.07 13.99 -1.25
N ALA A 224 -0.71 15.19 -0.79
CA ALA A 224 -1.63 16.30 -0.63
C ALA A 224 -2.24 16.78 -1.96
N LYS A 225 -1.46 16.80 -3.02
CA LYS A 225 -1.93 17.16 -4.37
C LYS A 225 -2.92 16.12 -4.90
N SER A 226 -2.71 14.84 -4.61
CA SER A 226 -3.62 13.75 -5.02
C SER A 226 -4.95 13.79 -4.27
N THR A 227 -4.99 14.36 -3.05
CA THR A 227 -6.21 14.43 -2.21
C THR A 227 -7.02 15.70 -2.40
N GLY A 228 -6.52 16.70 -3.14
CA GLY A 228 -7.16 18.01 -3.26
C GLY A 228 -7.22 18.79 -1.93
N SER A 229 -6.50 18.33 -0.92
CA SER A 229 -6.54 18.88 0.44
C SER A 229 -5.77 20.19 0.58
N GLY A 230 -6.18 21.06 1.54
CA GLY A 230 -5.51 22.33 1.86
C GLY A 230 -4.04 22.21 2.32
N LEU A 231 -3.54 20.98 2.55
CA LEU A 231 -2.16 20.62 2.84
C LEU A 231 -1.17 21.22 1.81
N PHE A 232 -1.58 21.26 0.55
CA PHE A 232 -0.75 21.78 -0.54
C PHE A 232 -0.32 23.25 -0.33
N ARG A 233 -1.22 24.07 0.23
CA ARG A 233 -0.97 25.50 0.45
C ARG A 233 0.06 25.74 1.55
N MET A 234 0.11 24.87 2.53
CA MET A 234 0.93 24.98 3.74
C MET A 234 2.35 24.43 3.57
N LEU A 235 2.50 23.29 2.89
CA LEU A 235 3.82 22.71 2.60
C LEU A 235 4.66 23.59 1.65
N ARG A 236 4.00 24.46 0.86
CA ARG A 236 4.67 25.44 -0.01
C ARG A 236 5.31 26.61 0.73
N GLN A 237 4.96 26.82 2.02
CA GLN A 237 5.53 27.89 2.85
C GLN A 237 6.75 27.41 3.68
N THR A 238 7.06 26.13 3.67
CA THR A 238 8.14 25.49 4.46
C THR A 238 9.31 24.99 3.61
N GLY A 239 9.25 25.07 2.31
CA GLY A 239 10.35 24.78 1.36
C GLY A 239 10.90 26.06 0.79
#